data_767d57b4a2c8c3f45f2799e926e0c796
#
_entry.id   767d57b4a2c8c3f45f2799e926e0c796
#
_cell.length_a   1.000
_cell.length_b   1.000
_cell.length_c   1.000
_cell.angle_alpha   90.00
_cell.angle_beta   90.00
_cell.angle_gamma   90.00
#
_symmetry.space_group_name_H-M   'P 1'
#
loop_
_entity.id
_entity.type
_entity.pdbx_description
1 polymer ?
#
loop_
_entity_poly.entity_id
_entity_poly.type
_entity_poly.pdbx_seq_one_letter_code
_entity_poly.pdbx_strand_id
1 'polypeptide(L)'
;MSTTAASDAMTWMQVIVLSLVQGLTEFLPVSSSGHLRIVSTLFWGHDAGASFTAVIQLGTELAVIVYFAGMIWRIIKGWFIGIANKDKRGQDYRMGWMVIVGSIPIGILGFFGKDLIRDNLRNLWITASMLVLFSFVFIVAERMGKKTRSFDELTMRDAIVMGLCQCLALIPGVSRSGGTISGGLFLGLDREVA
;
A
#
# COMPACT_ATOMS: atom_id res chain seq x y z
N MET A 1 -14.68 42.37 17.00
CA MET A 1 -14.64 41.14 17.78
C MET A 1 -13.88 40.14 16.98
N SER A 2 -12.60 39.98 17.30
CA SER A 2 -11.68 39.06 16.65
C SER A 2 -11.88 37.69 17.29
N THR A 3 -12.66 36.81 16.68
CA THR A 3 -12.69 35.40 17.06
C THR A 3 -11.53 34.73 16.39
N THR A 4 -10.49 34.58 17.18
CA THR A 4 -9.43 33.58 17.13
C THR A 4 -9.66 32.51 16.06
N ALA A 5 -8.93 32.61 14.96
CA ALA A 5 -8.47 31.45 14.22
C ALA A 5 -7.53 30.69 15.16
N ALA A 6 -8.12 29.95 16.11
CA ALA A 6 -7.39 28.98 16.92
C ALA A 6 -6.94 27.89 15.94
N SER A 7 -5.67 27.86 15.75
CA SER A 7 -4.87 27.02 14.88
C SER A 7 -5.50 25.67 14.59
N ASP A 8 -5.85 25.42 13.31
CA ASP A 8 -6.02 24.09 12.71
C ASP A 8 -4.72 23.26 12.74
N ALA A 9 -3.72 23.70 13.49
CA ALA A 9 -2.46 23.00 13.65
C ALA A 9 -2.65 21.83 14.61
N MET A 10 -2.37 20.63 14.13
CA MET A 10 -2.38 19.42 14.94
C MET A 10 -1.41 19.54 16.11
N THR A 11 -1.84 19.08 17.27
CA THR A 11 -0.97 19.02 18.45
C THR A 11 0.11 17.94 18.28
N TRP A 12 1.23 18.10 18.94
CA TRP A 12 2.30 17.09 18.94
C TRP A 12 1.81 15.71 19.40
N MET A 13 0.87 15.68 20.35
CA MET A 13 0.26 14.41 20.79
C MET A 13 -0.51 13.73 19.64
N GLN A 14 -1.31 14.49 18.88
CA GLN A 14 -2.02 13.96 17.70
C GLN A 14 -1.01 13.40 16.68
N VAL A 15 0.03 14.15 16.36
CA VAL A 15 1.07 13.74 15.42
C VAL A 15 1.73 12.43 15.87
N ILE A 16 2.16 12.34 17.13
CA ILE A 16 2.83 11.15 17.65
C ILE A 16 1.90 9.93 17.64
N VAL A 17 0.69 10.06 18.18
CA VAL A 17 -0.26 8.95 18.25
C VAL A 17 -0.62 8.45 16.87
N LEU A 18 -0.96 9.35 15.94
CA LEU A 18 -1.34 8.96 14.58
C LEU A 18 -0.16 8.38 13.79
N SER A 19 1.06 8.88 14.00
CA SER A 19 2.26 8.31 13.38
C SER A 19 2.56 6.90 13.90
N LEU A 20 2.34 6.63 15.18
CA LEU A 20 2.46 5.28 15.74
C LEU A 20 1.39 4.34 15.17
N VAL A 21 0.15 4.80 15.08
CA VAL A 21 -0.94 4.03 14.44
C VAL A 21 -0.59 3.73 12.98
N GLN A 22 -0.09 4.70 12.22
CA GLN A 22 0.39 4.50 10.85
C GLN A 22 1.49 3.43 10.79
N GLY A 23 2.52 3.58 11.60
CA GLY A 23 3.66 2.65 11.63
C GLY A 23 3.26 1.21 11.96
N LEU A 24 2.33 1.03 12.90
CA LEU A 24 1.87 -0.31 13.30
C LEU A 24 0.91 -0.94 12.30
N THR A 25 0.11 -0.15 11.58
CA THR A 25 -0.97 -0.67 10.72
C THR A 25 -0.65 -0.67 9.24
N GLU A 26 0.40 0.02 8.78
CA GLU A 26 0.74 0.09 7.35
C GLU A 26 1.17 -1.26 6.79
N PHE A 27 1.98 -2.00 7.55
CA PHE A 27 2.51 -3.29 7.11
C PHE A 27 1.55 -4.45 7.34
N LEU A 28 0.63 -4.29 8.28
CA LEU A 28 -0.41 -5.27 8.53
C LEU A 28 -1.55 -5.12 7.50
N PRO A 29 -2.20 -6.22 7.08
CA PRO A 29 -3.30 -6.17 6.11
C PRO A 29 -4.62 -5.68 6.72
N VAL A 30 -4.57 -4.59 7.52
CA VAL A 30 -5.69 -4.09 8.34
C VAL A 30 -6.14 -2.67 7.97
N SER A 31 -5.57 -2.06 6.93
CA SER A 31 -5.85 -0.71 6.45
C SER A 31 -5.45 0.40 7.43
N SER A 32 -4.24 0.93 7.26
CA SER A 32 -3.74 2.08 8.04
C SER A 32 -4.64 3.31 7.88
N SER A 33 -5.09 3.61 6.67
CA SER A 33 -5.98 4.75 6.40
C SER A 33 -7.32 4.65 7.15
N GLY A 34 -7.88 3.45 7.27
CA GLY A 34 -9.08 3.20 8.06
C GLY A 34 -8.84 3.46 9.56
N HIS A 35 -7.75 2.92 10.10
CA HIS A 35 -7.39 3.09 11.51
C HIS A 35 -7.08 4.55 11.86
N LEU A 36 -6.31 5.24 11.01
CA LEU A 36 -6.03 6.66 11.21
C LEU A 36 -7.31 7.48 11.28
N ARG A 37 -8.26 7.22 10.38
CA ARG A 37 -9.52 7.93 10.36
C ARG A 37 -10.37 7.64 11.61
N ILE A 38 -10.47 6.38 12.01
CA ILE A 38 -11.20 5.98 13.22
C ILE A 38 -10.58 6.65 14.45
N VAL A 39 -9.27 6.53 14.63
CA VAL A 39 -8.56 7.07 15.79
C VAL A 39 -8.66 8.59 15.82
N SER A 40 -8.42 9.28 14.70
CA SER A 40 -8.49 10.75 14.67
C SER A 40 -9.91 11.27 14.95
N THR A 41 -10.94 10.62 14.38
CA THR A 41 -12.33 11.03 14.61
C THR A 41 -12.77 10.72 16.05
N LEU A 42 -12.39 9.55 16.59
CA LEU A 42 -12.81 9.12 17.92
C LEU A 42 -12.20 9.99 19.03
N PHE A 43 -10.92 10.34 18.94
CA PHE A 43 -10.21 11.07 19.98
C PHE A 43 -10.25 12.58 19.82
N TRP A 44 -10.38 13.10 18.59
CA TRP A 44 -10.32 14.53 18.32
C TRP A 44 -11.51 15.09 17.53
N GLY A 45 -12.46 14.24 17.15
CA GLY A 45 -13.71 14.67 16.50
C GLY A 45 -13.61 15.03 15.03
N HIS A 46 -12.43 14.93 14.41
CA HIS A 46 -12.20 15.27 13.00
C HIS A 46 -11.20 14.33 12.32
N ASP A 47 -11.25 14.25 10.98
CA ASP A 47 -10.25 13.53 10.19
C ASP A 47 -8.92 14.29 10.19
N ALA A 48 -7.81 13.58 10.35
CA ALA A 48 -6.46 14.15 10.29
C ALA A 48 -6.11 14.78 8.92
N GLY A 49 -6.86 14.46 7.90
CA GLY A 49 -6.69 14.98 6.54
C GLY A 49 -5.71 14.19 5.68
N ALA A 50 -5.89 14.36 4.36
CA ALA A 50 -5.10 13.62 3.37
C ALA A 50 -3.63 14.05 3.39
N SER A 51 -3.36 15.33 3.56
CA SER A 51 -1.99 15.86 3.54
C SER A 51 -1.15 15.32 4.69
N PHE A 52 -1.72 15.32 5.92
CA PHE A 52 -1.04 14.76 7.08
C PHE A 52 -0.78 13.25 6.90
N THR A 53 -1.80 12.50 6.45
CA THR A 53 -1.68 11.07 6.20
C THR A 53 -0.56 10.78 5.18
N ALA A 54 -0.48 11.55 4.10
CA ALA A 54 0.58 11.40 3.10
C ALA A 54 1.99 11.68 3.69
N VAL A 55 2.12 12.68 4.56
CA VAL A 55 3.41 13.01 5.19
C VAL A 55 3.90 11.89 6.11
N ILE A 56 3.03 11.38 7.01
CA ILE A 56 3.43 10.29 7.92
C ILE A 56 3.68 8.96 7.17
N GLN A 57 3.05 8.76 6.02
CA GLN A 57 3.30 7.60 5.16
C GLN A 57 4.72 7.59 4.60
N LEU A 58 5.34 8.75 4.35
CA LEU A 58 6.75 8.82 3.95
C LEU A 58 7.68 8.14 4.96
N GLY A 59 7.35 8.19 6.25
CA GLY A 59 8.11 7.51 7.30
C GLY A 59 8.07 5.98 7.16
N THR A 60 6.90 5.41 6.89
CA THR A 60 6.75 3.97 6.67
C THR A 60 7.37 3.52 5.35
N GLU A 61 7.27 4.31 4.29
CA GLU A 61 7.93 4.04 3.01
C GLU A 61 9.46 4.06 3.15
N LEU A 62 10.01 5.04 3.87
CA LEU A 62 11.44 5.10 4.15
C LEU A 62 11.90 3.88 4.97
N ALA A 63 11.14 3.45 5.97
CA ALA A 63 11.44 2.25 6.76
C ALA A 63 11.53 0.99 5.87
N VAL A 64 10.60 0.82 4.92
CA VAL A 64 10.64 -0.28 3.94
C VAL A 64 11.87 -0.19 3.04
N ILE A 65 12.18 0.99 2.53
CA ILE A 65 13.36 1.20 1.67
C ILE A 65 14.63 0.84 2.43
N VAL A 66 14.75 1.26 3.68
CA VAL A 66 15.93 0.95 4.52
C VAL A 66 16.01 -0.55 4.82
N TYR A 67 14.89 -1.17 5.21
CA TYR A 67 14.84 -2.60 5.52
C TYR A 67 15.21 -3.47 4.31
N PHE A 68 14.70 -3.15 3.14
CA PHE A 68 14.94 -3.89 1.91
C PHE A 68 16.08 -3.31 1.04
N ALA A 69 16.89 -2.39 1.57
CA ALA A 69 17.90 -1.66 0.80
C ALA A 69 18.83 -2.58 -0.01
N GLY A 70 19.28 -3.69 0.58
CA GLY A 70 20.12 -4.67 -0.11
C GLY A 70 19.43 -5.34 -1.28
N MET A 71 18.16 -5.74 -1.11
CA MET A 71 17.36 -6.35 -2.18
C MET A 71 17.07 -5.33 -3.30
N ILE A 72 16.65 -4.13 -2.92
CA ILE A 72 16.35 -3.05 -3.87
C ILE A 72 17.58 -2.72 -4.70
N TRP A 73 18.75 -2.56 -4.07
CA TRP A 73 20.00 -2.29 -4.75
C TRP A 73 20.40 -3.40 -5.73
N ARG A 74 20.23 -4.67 -5.31
CA ARG A 74 20.51 -5.84 -6.17
C ARG A 74 19.61 -5.83 -7.41
N ILE A 75 18.31 -5.60 -7.25
CA ILE A 75 17.34 -5.54 -8.35
C ILE A 75 17.68 -4.38 -9.29
N ILE A 76 17.94 -3.19 -8.77
CA ILE A 76 18.31 -2.01 -9.58
C ILE A 76 19.57 -2.29 -10.38
N LYS A 77 20.62 -2.78 -9.71
CA LYS A 77 21.90 -3.12 -10.37
C LYS A 77 21.71 -4.19 -11.44
N GLY A 78 20.99 -5.27 -11.13
CA GLY A 78 20.71 -6.37 -12.06
C GLY A 78 19.89 -5.90 -13.27
N TRP A 79 18.94 -4.98 -13.06
CA TRP A 79 18.13 -4.41 -14.12
C TRP A 79 18.97 -3.57 -15.09
N PHE A 80 19.82 -2.66 -14.60
CA PHE A 80 20.72 -1.86 -15.44
C PHE A 80 21.74 -2.73 -16.21
N ILE A 81 22.31 -3.74 -15.53
CA ILE A 81 23.24 -4.67 -16.18
C ILE A 81 22.53 -5.44 -17.30
N GLY A 82 21.30 -5.93 -17.07
CA GLY A 82 20.54 -6.66 -18.08
C GLY A 82 20.04 -5.80 -19.25
N ILE A 83 19.90 -4.47 -19.06
CA ILE A 83 19.67 -3.52 -20.17
C ILE A 83 20.91 -3.42 -21.03
N ALA A 84 22.07 -3.23 -20.40
CA ALA A 84 23.34 -3.03 -21.09
C ALA A 84 23.87 -4.31 -21.77
N ASN A 85 23.61 -5.48 -21.18
CA ASN A 85 24.10 -6.79 -21.68
C ASN A 85 23.00 -7.85 -21.63
N LYS A 86 22.60 -8.32 -22.82
CA LYS A 86 21.53 -9.32 -22.96
C LYS A 86 21.88 -10.67 -22.31
N ASP A 87 23.15 -11.06 -22.34
CA ASP A 87 23.62 -12.34 -21.79
C ASP A 87 23.58 -12.38 -20.25
N LYS A 88 23.45 -11.21 -19.60
CA LYS A 88 23.36 -11.04 -18.15
C LYS A 88 21.93 -10.85 -17.63
N ARG A 89 20.91 -11.12 -18.45
CA ARG A 89 19.51 -11.02 -18.06
C ARG A 89 19.11 -12.17 -17.15
N GLY A 90 19.25 -11.97 -15.85
CA GLY A 90 18.85 -12.92 -14.81
C GLY A 90 17.52 -12.55 -14.15
N GLN A 91 17.28 -13.14 -12.98
CA GLN A 91 16.07 -12.94 -12.18
C GLN A 91 15.89 -11.48 -11.73
N ASP A 92 16.97 -10.82 -11.28
CA ASP A 92 16.90 -9.42 -10.84
C ASP A 92 16.49 -8.47 -11.98
N TYR A 93 16.93 -8.73 -13.23
CA TYR A 93 16.46 -8.01 -14.41
C TYR A 93 14.96 -8.18 -14.65
N ARG A 94 14.46 -9.42 -14.55
CA ARG A 94 13.02 -9.71 -14.69
C ARG A 94 12.23 -9.06 -13.56
N MET A 95 12.71 -9.14 -12.32
CA MET A 95 12.07 -8.52 -11.16
C MET A 95 11.99 -7.00 -11.32
N GLY A 96 13.04 -6.33 -11.81
CA GLY A 96 13.00 -4.89 -12.07
C GLY A 96 11.86 -4.50 -13.05
N TRP A 97 11.67 -5.28 -14.11
CA TRP A 97 10.54 -5.06 -15.02
C TRP A 97 9.19 -5.38 -14.40
N MET A 98 9.09 -6.42 -13.57
CA MET A 98 7.86 -6.76 -12.86
C MET A 98 7.44 -5.64 -11.92
N VAL A 99 8.39 -5.03 -11.19
CA VAL A 99 8.11 -3.88 -10.31
C VAL A 99 7.62 -2.68 -11.13
N ILE A 100 8.31 -2.35 -12.23
CA ILE A 100 7.91 -1.23 -13.11
C ILE A 100 6.51 -1.46 -13.66
N VAL A 101 6.27 -2.60 -14.31
CA VAL A 101 4.98 -2.92 -14.94
C VAL A 101 3.85 -3.01 -13.92
N GLY A 102 4.11 -3.64 -12.77
CA GLY A 102 3.13 -3.74 -11.68
C GLY A 102 2.80 -2.40 -11.03
N SER A 103 3.68 -1.41 -11.11
CA SER A 103 3.44 -0.07 -10.56
C SER A 103 2.68 0.87 -11.52
N ILE A 104 2.69 0.59 -12.83
CA ILE A 104 2.03 1.43 -13.84
C ILE A 104 0.53 1.60 -13.58
N PRO A 105 -0.28 0.55 -13.32
CA PRO A 105 -1.72 0.69 -13.16
C PRO A 105 -2.09 1.65 -12.02
N ILE A 106 -1.49 1.50 -10.86
CA ILE A 106 -1.81 2.38 -9.73
C ILE A 106 -1.31 3.80 -9.94
N GLY A 107 -0.17 3.98 -10.63
CA GLY A 107 0.34 5.31 -11.00
C GLY A 107 -0.64 6.04 -11.91
N ILE A 108 -1.15 5.39 -12.94
CA ILE A 108 -2.12 5.95 -13.88
C ILE A 108 -3.43 6.27 -13.15
N LEU A 109 -4.02 5.29 -12.47
CA LEU A 109 -5.31 5.46 -11.80
C LEU A 109 -5.24 6.45 -10.63
N GLY A 110 -4.14 6.47 -9.89
CA GLY A 110 -3.93 7.44 -8.81
C GLY A 110 -3.77 8.86 -9.33
N PHE A 111 -3.06 9.06 -10.44
CA PHE A 111 -2.86 10.37 -11.03
C PHE A 111 -4.14 10.95 -11.65
N PHE A 112 -4.83 10.17 -12.48
CA PHE A 112 -6.05 10.63 -13.16
C PHE A 112 -7.29 10.56 -12.28
N GLY A 113 -7.33 9.66 -11.29
CA GLY A 113 -8.46 9.46 -10.38
C GLY A 113 -8.41 10.29 -9.08
N LYS A 114 -7.37 11.12 -8.88
CA LYS A 114 -7.11 11.83 -7.62
C LYS A 114 -8.31 12.62 -7.09
N ASP A 115 -9.03 13.34 -7.97
CA ASP A 115 -10.15 14.18 -7.58
C ASP A 115 -11.37 13.33 -7.20
N LEU A 116 -11.66 12.27 -7.97
CA LEU A 116 -12.71 11.31 -7.66
C LEU A 116 -12.46 10.62 -6.30
N ILE A 117 -11.21 10.22 -6.05
CA ILE A 117 -10.80 9.56 -4.80
C ILE A 117 -10.99 10.52 -3.63
N ARG A 118 -10.53 11.77 -3.78
CA ARG A 118 -10.58 12.78 -2.73
C ARG A 118 -12.00 13.20 -2.40
N ASP A 119 -12.83 13.45 -3.41
CA ASP A 119 -14.11 14.11 -3.25
C ASP A 119 -15.27 13.13 -3.01
N ASN A 120 -15.22 11.92 -3.60
CA ASN A 120 -16.33 10.97 -3.53
C ASN A 120 -16.05 9.73 -2.66
N LEU A 121 -14.81 9.24 -2.63
CA LEU A 121 -14.51 7.98 -1.95
C LEU A 121 -14.13 8.15 -0.47
N ARG A 122 -13.85 9.36 0.00
CA ARG A 122 -13.52 9.63 1.41
C ARG A 122 -14.74 9.72 2.33
N ASN A 123 -15.70 8.84 2.14
CA ASN A 123 -16.87 8.70 3.02
C ASN A 123 -16.60 7.64 4.09
N LEU A 124 -17.01 7.91 5.34
CA LEU A 124 -16.81 6.99 6.46
C LEU A 124 -17.52 5.65 6.24
N TRP A 125 -18.71 5.66 5.64
CA TRP A 125 -19.46 4.44 5.32
C TRP A 125 -18.75 3.60 4.25
N ILE A 126 -18.16 4.24 3.24
CA ILE A 126 -17.35 3.54 2.24
C ILE A 126 -16.15 2.91 2.91
N THR A 127 -15.43 3.66 3.75
CA THR A 127 -14.28 3.15 4.49
C THR A 127 -14.64 1.95 5.36
N ALA A 128 -15.73 2.03 6.14
CA ALA A 128 -16.19 0.95 6.99
C ALA A 128 -16.62 -0.29 6.19
N SER A 129 -17.39 -0.10 5.11
CA SER A 129 -17.82 -1.19 4.24
C SER A 129 -16.63 -1.89 3.59
N MET A 130 -15.64 -1.13 3.12
CA MET A 130 -14.43 -1.69 2.50
C MET A 130 -13.56 -2.43 3.52
N LEU A 131 -13.43 -1.94 4.75
CA LEU A 131 -12.75 -2.66 5.83
C LEU A 131 -13.36 -4.05 6.05
N VAL A 132 -14.68 -4.11 6.16
CA VAL A 132 -15.40 -5.38 6.36
C VAL A 132 -15.24 -6.30 5.16
N LEU A 133 -15.50 -5.78 3.94
CA LEU A 133 -15.40 -6.55 2.71
C LEU A 133 -14.01 -7.15 2.52
N PHE A 134 -12.95 -6.32 2.67
CA PHE A 134 -11.58 -6.77 2.48
C PHE A 134 -11.07 -7.68 3.58
N SER A 135 -11.62 -7.59 4.79
CA SER A 135 -11.38 -8.61 5.83
C SER A 135 -11.87 -9.98 5.38
N PHE A 136 -13.06 -10.08 4.77
CA PHE A 136 -13.56 -11.33 4.18
C PHE A 136 -12.71 -11.79 3.00
N VAL A 137 -12.35 -10.88 2.08
CA VAL A 137 -11.47 -11.21 0.94
C VAL A 137 -10.16 -11.80 1.44
N PHE A 138 -9.54 -11.18 2.45
CA PHE A 138 -8.30 -11.68 3.02
C PHE A 138 -8.44 -13.06 3.67
N ILE A 139 -9.52 -13.29 4.45
CA ILE A 139 -9.81 -14.59 5.05
C ILE A 139 -9.99 -15.68 3.97
N VAL A 140 -10.70 -15.35 2.89
CA VAL A 140 -10.91 -16.28 1.76
C VAL A 140 -9.59 -16.57 1.05
N ALA A 141 -8.78 -15.54 0.76
CA ALA A 141 -7.46 -15.69 0.14
C ALA A 141 -6.54 -16.56 1.01
N GLU A 142 -6.55 -16.35 2.32
CA GLU A 142 -5.74 -17.09 3.29
C GLU A 142 -6.13 -18.58 3.36
N ARG A 143 -7.43 -18.89 3.22
CA ARG A 143 -7.94 -20.28 3.24
C ARG A 143 -7.82 -21.00 1.92
N MET A 144 -8.00 -20.30 0.79
CA MET A 144 -8.05 -20.89 -0.54
C MET A 144 -6.72 -20.84 -1.28
N GLY A 145 -5.78 -19.97 -0.90
CA GLY A 145 -4.46 -19.87 -1.51
C GLY A 145 -3.67 -21.16 -1.37
N LYS A 146 -3.16 -21.68 -2.49
CA LYS A 146 -2.36 -22.93 -2.50
C LYS A 146 -1.01 -22.79 -1.79
N LYS A 147 -0.44 -21.58 -1.75
CA LYS A 147 0.82 -21.21 -1.05
C LYS A 147 1.99 -22.12 -1.42
N THR A 148 2.13 -22.44 -2.70
CA THR A 148 3.13 -23.40 -3.18
C THR A 148 4.16 -22.80 -4.12
N ARG A 149 3.91 -21.56 -4.62
CA ARG A 149 4.78 -20.90 -5.59
C ARG A 149 5.79 -20.02 -4.90
N SER A 150 7.06 -20.25 -5.20
CA SER A 150 8.20 -19.53 -4.65
C SER A 150 8.47 -18.22 -5.40
N PHE A 151 9.42 -17.45 -4.88
CA PHE A 151 9.87 -16.19 -5.48
C PHE A 151 10.44 -16.38 -6.90
N ASP A 152 11.10 -17.50 -7.16
CA ASP A 152 11.73 -17.79 -8.45
C ASP A 152 10.69 -18.09 -9.56
N GLU A 153 9.49 -18.49 -9.16
CA GLU A 153 8.38 -18.79 -10.05
C GLU A 153 7.49 -17.61 -10.40
N LEU A 154 7.87 -16.39 -9.92
CA LEU A 154 7.16 -15.18 -10.26
C LEU A 154 7.20 -14.90 -11.77
N THR A 155 6.06 -14.52 -12.30
CA THR A 155 5.86 -14.21 -13.72
C THR A 155 5.41 -12.76 -13.92
N MET A 156 5.54 -12.25 -15.14
CA MET A 156 5.01 -10.94 -15.49
C MET A 156 3.49 -10.84 -15.29
N ARG A 157 2.77 -11.94 -15.47
CA ARG A 157 1.33 -12.02 -15.20
C ARG A 157 1.04 -11.77 -13.71
N ASP A 158 1.84 -12.34 -12.82
CA ASP A 158 1.68 -12.13 -11.38
C ASP A 158 1.90 -10.65 -11.03
N ALA A 159 2.91 -10.02 -11.60
CA ALA A 159 3.19 -8.60 -11.41
C ALA A 159 2.02 -7.70 -11.86
N ILE A 160 1.42 -8.00 -13.02
CA ILE A 160 0.25 -7.26 -13.53
C ILE A 160 -0.95 -7.44 -12.60
N VAL A 161 -1.27 -8.69 -12.21
CA VAL A 161 -2.40 -8.97 -11.32
C VAL A 161 -2.20 -8.30 -9.96
N MET A 162 -1.00 -8.38 -9.38
CA MET A 162 -0.68 -7.71 -8.12
C MET A 162 -0.76 -6.18 -8.26
N GLY A 163 -0.31 -5.63 -9.37
CA GLY A 163 -0.45 -4.20 -9.68
C GLY A 163 -1.91 -3.76 -9.79
N LEU A 164 -2.78 -4.57 -10.40
CA LEU A 164 -4.23 -4.32 -10.44
C LEU A 164 -4.87 -4.44 -9.04
N CYS A 165 -4.48 -5.44 -8.25
CA CYS A 165 -4.91 -5.56 -6.85
C CYS A 165 -4.48 -4.34 -6.02
N GLN A 166 -3.28 -3.80 -6.27
CA GLN A 166 -2.81 -2.58 -5.63
C GLN A 166 -3.71 -1.36 -5.94
N CYS A 167 -4.31 -1.29 -7.13
CA CYS A 167 -5.24 -0.20 -7.49
C CYS A 167 -6.47 -0.15 -6.58
N LEU A 168 -6.90 -1.27 -6.03
CA LEU A 168 -8.03 -1.32 -5.09
C LEU A 168 -7.73 -0.51 -3.82
N ALA A 169 -6.46 -0.35 -3.45
CA ALA A 169 -6.04 0.45 -2.31
C ALA A 169 -6.27 1.97 -2.49
N LEU A 170 -6.61 2.43 -3.68
CA LEU A 170 -7.07 3.80 -3.92
C LEU A 170 -8.44 4.06 -3.28
N ILE A 171 -9.21 3.02 -2.99
CA ILE A 171 -10.47 3.13 -2.26
C ILE A 171 -10.17 3.13 -0.76
N PRO A 172 -10.54 4.18 -0.01
CA PRO A 172 -10.31 4.25 1.44
C PRO A 172 -10.96 3.08 2.18
N GLY A 173 -10.19 2.46 3.08
CA GLY A 173 -10.63 1.26 3.79
C GLY A 173 -10.07 -0.04 3.17
N VAL A 174 -9.74 -0.04 1.89
CA VAL A 174 -8.97 -1.14 1.29
C VAL A 174 -7.51 -1.02 1.73
N SER A 175 -7.01 -2.05 2.38
CA SER A 175 -5.60 -2.13 2.73
C SER A 175 -4.76 -2.40 1.49
N ARG A 176 -3.69 -1.61 1.25
CA ARG A 176 -2.74 -1.86 0.15
C ARG A 176 -2.08 -3.24 0.34
N SER A 177 -1.53 -3.47 1.51
CA SER A 177 -0.94 -4.77 1.86
C SER A 177 -1.98 -5.89 1.82
N GLY A 178 -3.20 -5.68 2.36
CA GLY A 178 -4.28 -6.66 2.30
C GLY A 178 -4.69 -7.03 0.89
N GLY A 179 -4.86 -6.06 0.00
CA GLY A 179 -5.22 -6.28 -1.40
C GLY A 179 -4.14 -7.02 -2.18
N THR A 180 -2.87 -6.60 -2.05
CA THR A 180 -1.76 -7.23 -2.77
C THR A 180 -1.43 -8.62 -2.23
N ILE A 181 -1.38 -8.81 -0.91
CA ILE A 181 -1.17 -10.14 -0.31
C ILE A 181 -2.30 -11.10 -0.71
N SER A 182 -3.57 -10.67 -0.64
CA SER A 182 -4.70 -11.49 -1.10
C SER A 182 -4.56 -11.88 -2.57
N GLY A 183 -4.19 -10.95 -3.44
CA GLY A 183 -3.92 -11.21 -4.86
C GLY A 183 -2.82 -12.26 -5.05
N GLY A 184 -1.70 -12.12 -4.33
CA GLY A 184 -0.60 -13.07 -4.36
C GLY A 184 -1.01 -14.48 -3.89
N LEU A 185 -1.78 -14.56 -2.81
CA LEU A 185 -2.31 -15.84 -2.29
C LEU A 185 -3.27 -16.51 -3.28
N PHE A 186 -4.16 -15.78 -3.94
CA PHE A 186 -5.02 -16.31 -4.99
C PHE A 186 -4.24 -16.78 -6.22
N LEU A 187 -3.09 -16.17 -6.51
CA LEU A 187 -2.17 -16.64 -7.55
C LEU A 187 -1.37 -17.90 -7.12
N GLY A 188 -1.56 -18.34 -5.89
CA GLY A 188 -0.89 -19.52 -5.32
C GLY A 188 0.53 -19.26 -4.84
N LEU A 189 0.94 -17.98 -4.70
CA LEU A 189 2.23 -17.61 -4.14
C LEU A 189 2.32 -18.04 -2.67
N ASP A 190 3.52 -18.41 -2.24
CA ASP A 190 3.82 -18.56 -0.82
C ASP A 190 3.52 -17.28 -0.08
N ARG A 191 3.15 -17.37 1.21
CA ARG A 191 2.75 -16.22 2.00
C ARG A 191 3.88 -15.18 2.13
N GLU A 192 5.11 -15.63 2.33
CA GLU A 192 6.27 -14.73 2.41
C GLU A 192 6.52 -14.03 1.07
N VAL A 193 6.30 -14.73 -0.03
CA VAL A 193 6.43 -14.16 -1.38
C VAL A 193 5.31 -13.17 -1.68
N ALA A 194 4.08 -13.46 -1.27
CA ALA A 194 2.92 -12.59 -1.46
C ALA A 194 3.03 -11.27 -0.67
#